data_f3be98f922b42e062713f5d381c07e0c
#
_entry.id   f3be98f922b42e062713f5d381c07e0c
#
_cell.length_a   1.000
_cell.length_b   1.000
_cell.length_c   1.000
_cell.angle_alpha   90.00
_cell.angle_beta   90.00
_cell.angle_gamma   90.00
#
_symmetry.space_group_name_H-M   'P 1'
#
loop_
_entity.id
_entity.type
_entity.pdbx_description
1 polymer ?
#
loop_
_entity_poly.entity_id
_entity_poly.type
_entity_poly.pdbx_seq_one_letter_code
_entity_poly.pdbx_strand_id
1 'polypeptide(L)'
;MNERNEGYEIIAAETYSTSRLGQESRIVLGRMETKHGTMFVTWESTRWPLSDGGAKSDYYWGHYHDDEAKARADYHRRLTEKYER
;
A
#
# COMPACT_ATOMS: atom_id res chain seq x y z
N MET A 1 7.58 -9.04 -11.48
CA MET A 1 8.36 -8.09 -10.69
C MET A 1 7.45 -7.49 -9.63
N ASN A 2 7.92 -7.44 -8.40
CA ASN A 2 7.10 -6.95 -7.30
C ASN A 2 7.13 -5.41 -7.25
N GLU A 3 6.00 -4.83 -6.91
CA GLU A 3 5.90 -3.40 -6.66
C GLU A 3 6.74 -3.04 -5.43
N ARG A 4 7.46 -1.91 -5.51
CA ARG A 4 8.31 -1.44 -4.42
C ARG A 4 8.14 0.05 -4.21
N ASN A 5 8.33 0.52 -2.99
CA ASN A 5 8.37 1.94 -2.66
C ASN A 5 9.31 2.17 -1.48
N GLU A 6 10.27 3.09 -1.62
CA GLU A 6 11.22 3.46 -0.58
C GLU A 6 11.96 2.26 0.02
N GLY A 7 12.27 1.26 -0.80
CA GLY A 7 12.96 0.06 -0.34
C GLY A 7 12.05 -1.02 0.22
N TYR A 8 10.77 -0.72 0.41
CA TYR A 8 9.79 -1.71 0.87
C TYR A 8 9.21 -2.45 -0.32
N GLU A 9 9.10 -3.76 -0.18
CA GLU A 9 8.34 -4.59 -1.13
C GLU A 9 6.87 -4.53 -0.74
N ILE A 10 5.99 -4.28 -1.70
CA ILE A 10 4.56 -4.27 -1.44
C ILE A 10 4.08 -5.71 -1.44
N ILE A 11 3.65 -6.19 -0.27
CA ILE A 11 3.25 -7.59 -0.09
C ILE A 11 1.74 -7.77 -0.05
N ALA A 12 0.98 -6.68 0.08
CA ALA A 12 -0.48 -6.72 -0.01
C ALA A 12 -0.97 -5.38 -0.50
N ALA A 13 -2.01 -5.39 -1.30
CA ALA A 13 -2.63 -4.18 -1.81
C ALA A 13 -4.09 -4.48 -2.11
N GLU A 14 -4.98 -3.58 -1.71
CA GLU A 14 -6.40 -3.73 -2.04
C GLU A 14 -6.94 -2.38 -2.51
N THR A 15 -7.61 -2.41 -3.65
CA THR A 15 -8.27 -1.25 -4.23
C THR A 15 -9.67 -1.14 -3.64
N TYR A 16 -9.96 0.00 -3.01
CA TYR A 16 -11.29 0.23 -2.43
C TYR A 16 -12.14 1.18 -3.26
N SER A 17 -11.56 1.80 -4.28
CA SER A 17 -12.29 2.71 -5.17
C SER A 17 -11.56 2.83 -6.49
N THR A 18 -12.30 2.91 -7.59
CA THR A 18 -11.73 3.11 -8.92
C THR A 18 -12.51 4.23 -9.59
N SER A 19 -11.79 5.23 -10.09
CA SER A 19 -12.39 6.36 -10.81
C SER A 19 -12.78 5.95 -12.23
N ARG A 20 -13.55 6.80 -12.90
CA ARG A 20 -13.97 6.58 -14.28
C ARG A 20 -12.78 6.50 -15.25
N LEU A 21 -11.67 7.13 -14.90
CA LEU A 21 -10.47 7.15 -15.73
C LEU A 21 -9.49 6.02 -15.37
N GLY A 22 -9.90 5.10 -14.49
CA GLY A 22 -9.08 3.96 -14.11
C GLY A 22 -8.12 4.23 -12.96
N GLN A 23 -8.21 5.39 -12.32
CA GLN A 23 -7.39 5.69 -11.15
C GLN A 23 -7.90 4.87 -9.96
N GLU A 24 -7.00 4.10 -9.35
CA GLU A 24 -7.33 3.24 -8.23
C GLU A 24 -6.86 3.88 -6.93
N SER A 25 -7.74 3.84 -5.91
CA SER A 25 -7.37 4.23 -4.55
C SER A 25 -7.22 2.95 -3.75
N ARG A 26 -6.06 2.79 -3.11
CA ARG A 26 -5.68 1.54 -2.47
C ARG A 26 -5.16 1.77 -1.06
N ILE A 27 -5.21 0.71 -0.25
CA ILE A 27 -4.36 0.58 0.94
C ILE A 27 -3.33 -0.49 0.61
N VAL A 28 -2.07 -0.22 0.93
CA VAL A 28 -1.00 -1.17 0.65
C VAL A 28 -0.22 -1.46 1.93
N LEU A 29 0.41 -2.65 1.97
CA LEU A 29 1.27 -3.08 3.06
C LEU A 29 2.63 -3.39 2.47
N GLY A 30 3.68 -2.77 3.00
CA GLY A 30 5.05 -2.98 2.58
C GLY A 30 5.87 -3.67 3.65
N ARG A 31 6.93 -4.36 3.21
CA ARG A 31 7.83 -5.10 4.07
C ARG A 31 9.27 -4.85 3.62
N MET A 32 10.17 -4.65 4.60
CA MET A 32 11.59 -4.46 4.31
C MET A 32 12.42 -5.18 5.36
N GLU A 33 13.41 -5.97 4.91
CA GLU A 33 14.40 -6.55 5.79
C GLU A 33 15.48 -5.52 6.08
N THR A 34 15.84 -5.36 7.35
CA THR A 34 16.95 -4.52 7.76
C THR A 34 17.88 -5.34 8.63
N LYS A 35 19.09 -4.84 8.87
CA LYS A 35 20.02 -5.52 9.77
C LYS A 35 19.53 -5.56 11.21
N HIS A 36 18.51 -4.80 11.55
CA HIS A 36 17.92 -4.76 12.90
C HIS A 36 16.58 -5.51 12.96
N GLY A 37 16.19 -6.18 11.89
CA GLY A 37 14.94 -6.93 11.84
C GLY A 37 14.09 -6.49 10.67
N THR A 38 12.85 -7.01 10.65
CA THR A 38 11.89 -6.72 9.57
C THR A 38 11.06 -5.50 9.94
N MET A 39 10.90 -4.60 8.98
CA MET A 39 10.07 -3.40 9.14
C MET A 39 8.87 -3.51 8.21
N PHE A 40 7.76 -2.93 8.64
CA PHE A 40 6.51 -2.92 7.88
C PHE A 40 5.98 -1.50 7.80
N VAL A 41 5.20 -1.23 6.75
CA VAL A 41 4.57 0.06 6.58
C VAL A 41 3.22 -0.15 5.91
N THR A 42 2.22 0.64 6.30
CA THR A 42 0.99 0.75 5.53
C THR A 42 0.93 2.15 4.92
N TRP A 43 0.50 2.24 3.68
CA TRP A 43 0.29 3.51 2.99
C TRP A 43 -1.09 3.55 2.37
N GLU A 44 -1.64 4.77 2.24
CA GLU A 44 -2.62 5.01 1.21
C GLU A 44 -1.88 5.20 -0.09
N SER A 45 -2.48 4.73 -1.19
CA SER A 45 -1.84 4.77 -2.49
C SER A 45 -2.86 5.11 -3.55
N THR A 46 -2.41 5.87 -4.54
CA THR A 46 -3.16 6.12 -5.76
C THR A 46 -2.37 5.50 -6.90
N ARG A 47 -3.03 4.72 -7.73
CA ARG A 47 -2.42 4.08 -8.89
C ARG A 47 -3.25 4.37 -10.12
N TRP A 48 -2.59 4.76 -11.21
CA TRP A 48 -3.31 5.01 -12.45
C TRP A 48 -2.54 4.47 -13.65
N PRO A 49 -3.28 4.11 -14.72
CA PRO A 49 -2.66 3.54 -15.91
C PRO A 49 -1.90 4.62 -16.70
N LEU A 50 -0.85 4.18 -17.38
CA LEU A 50 -0.10 5.00 -18.31
C LEU A 50 -0.43 4.57 -19.73
N SER A 51 -0.18 5.47 -20.70
CA SER A 51 -0.51 5.21 -22.09
C SER A 51 0.29 4.07 -22.71
N ASP A 52 1.42 3.69 -22.09
CA ASP A 52 2.27 2.60 -22.59
C ASP A 52 1.90 1.24 -22.01
N GLY A 53 0.80 1.14 -21.27
CA GLY A 53 0.38 -0.10 -20.64
C GLY A 53 0.93 -0.31 -19.23
N GLY A 54 1.81 0.58 -18.75
CA GLY A 54 2.30 0.54 -17.40
C GLY A 54 1.36 1.23 -16.44
N ALA A 55 1.83 1.44 -15.21
CA ALA A 55 1.07 2.15 -14.19
C ALA A 55 2.01 2.99 -13.35
N LYS A 56 1.50 4.10 -12.83
CA LYS A 56 2.20 4.96 -11.91
C LYS A 56 1.49 4.92 -10.56
N SER A 57 2.25 4.89 -9.48
CA SER A 57 1.68 4.86 -8.12
C SER A 57 2.33 5.93 -7.27
N ASP A 58 1.52 6.57 -6.45
CA ASP A 58 1.98 7.43 -5.36
C ASP A 58 1.58 6.78 -4.04
N TYR A 59 2.37 7.07 -2.99
CA TYR A 59 2.18 6.52 -1.66
C TYR A 59 2.25 7.66 -0.65
N TYR A 60 1.35 7.66 0.32
CA TYR A 60 1.28 8.75 1.29
C TYR A 60 0.66 8.26 2.58
N TRP A 61 0.85 9.06 3.64
CA TRP A 61 0.32 8.79 4.97
C TRP A 61 0.75 7.44 5.51
N GLY A 62 2.08 7.24 5.55
CA GLY A 62 2.67 5.99 6.01
C GLY A 62 2.55 5.81 7.52
N HIS A 63 2.18 4.59 7.93
CA HIS A 63 2.25 4.15 9.31
C HIS A 63 3.29 3.05 9.38
N TYR A 64 4.37 3.27 10.15
CA TYR A 64 5.53 2.39 10.19
C TYR A 64 5.46 1.51 11.43
N HIS A 65 5.75 0.22 11.28
CA HIS A 65 5.65 -0.77 12.34
C HIS A 65 6.86 -1.70 12.32
N ASP A 66 7.26 -2.16 13.50
CA ASP A 66 8.30 -3.19 13.64
C ASP A 66 7.71 -4.57 13.94
N ASP A 67 6.39 -4.71 13.87
CA ASP A 67 5.65 -5.91 14.22
C ASP A 67 4.63 -6.19 13.12
N GLU A 68 4.70 -7.39 12.54
CA GLU A 68 3.83 -7.74 11.42
C GLU A 68 2.36 -7.77 11.82
N ALA A 69 2.03 -8.28 13.01
CA ALA A 69 0.65 -8.35 13.45
C ALA A 69 0.04 -6.96 13.58
N LYS A 70 0.81 -6.00 14.12
CA LYS A 70 0.36 -4.62 14.24
C LYS A 70 0.17 -3.97 12.86
N ALA A 71 1.09 -4.24 11.94
CA ALA A 71 1.01 -3.70 10.58
C ALA A 71 -0.22 -4.24 9.85
N ARG A 72 -0.48 -5.54 9.96
CA ARG A 72 -1.64 -6.16 9.32
C ARG A 72 -2.94 -5.67 9.95
N ALA A 73 -2.97 -5.47 11.27
CA ALA A 73 -4.14 -4.90 11.93
C ALA A 73 -4.41 -3.47 11.42
N ASP A 74 -3.36 -2.66 11.27
CA ASP A 74 -3.49 -1.32 10.74
C ASP A 74 -3.98 -1.32 9.29
N TYR A 75 -3.43 -2.23 8.46
CA TYR A 75 -3.84 -2.40 7.08
C TYR A 75 -5.34 -2.70 6.98
N HIS A 76 -5.81 -3.67 7.76
CA HIS A 76 -7.23 -4.04 7.76
C HIS A 76 -8.11 -2.92 8.31
N ARG A 77 -7.67 -2.24 9.37
CA ARG A 77 -8.41 -1.13 9.95
C ARG A 77 -8.58 0.00 8.92
N ARG A 78 -7.52 0.33 8.19
CA ARG A 78 -7.58 1.38 7.16
C ARG A 78 -8.54 1.01 6.04
N LEU A 79 -8.55 -0.26 5.62
CA LEU A 79 -9.51 -0.74 4.63
C LEU A 79 -10.94 -0.66 5.14
N THR A 80 -11.17 -1.13 6.37
CA THR A 80 -12.48 -1.10 6.98
C THR A 80 -13.04 0.32 7.03
N GLU A 81 -12.21 1.28 7.41
CA GLU A 81 -12.61 2.68 7.45
C GLU A 81 -13.04 3.20 6.08
N LYS A 82 -12.39 2.72 5.01
CA LYS A 82 -12.76 3.14 3.65
C LYS A 82 -14.10 2.53 3.22
N TYR A 83 -14.34 1.28 3.58
CA TYR A 83 -15.56 0.58 3.17
C TYR A 83 -16.78 1.00 4.00
N GLU A 84 -16.61 1.61 5.14
CA GLU A 84 -17.70 2.06 6.01
C GLU A 84 -18.30 3.41 5.60
N ARG A 85 -17.81 4.02 4.55
CA ARG A 85 -18.31 5.32 4.08
C ARG A 85 -19.52 5.20 3.19
#